data_90ae69b8c26531968e51864a8a284810
#
_entry.id   90ae69b8c26531968e51864a8a284810
#
_cell.length_a   1.000
_cell.length_b   1.000
_cell.length_c   1.000
_cell.angle_alpha   90.00
_cell.angle_beta   90.00
_cell.angle_gamma   90.00
#
_symmetry.space_group_name_H-M   'P 1'
#
loop_
_entity.id
_entity.type
_entity.pdbx_description
1 polymer ?
#
loop_
_entity_poly.entity_id
_entity_poly.type
_entity_poly.pdbx_seq_one_letter_code
_entity_poly.pdbx_strand_id
1 'polypeptide(L)'
;MRNIFFKTAVCLITAIISFSLSASQREWKDAPGGLPYYKYTGSSDADPSFLIGNSHIKVKTHLDGIYEMISGERCWARFNADPVRPDYGKNRATVYLNKKRINLVGPGSLATVPGKCEVYSGAGFVRYDYDLGNGIKCSRMISVMPSQTPADTAPLFLVTLTFENTGSAARNLSYDEALSPYFVQASHQLIHEAERPLRYNMSTDISFRCIKASFGPVPQDFVPLAVPQNRAKDEFAPQSIFLYSANAFLVVNEGELKASIEDFKVRARKKHTFHIVIGFSGDDNKGLAEAVIKKAEDSQFGAFSSMWKKHLPDFSAEKNKDVRNELYRSAYSIEASMVYSDYFKETFIPGKFLYASRFGENISNSDHINAALQACYTNPSLAKSIIRYVMKQTSFDGIIPDSNKGFGYISSDQYTHNLTQLEVLNVLAEYLMRTGDYEFLDEWLTVYPMERGEVQSVKSIIERYFIYIRDKAYVSATMSSMQAAVLPKFLDQMKKSGKLSAEFIDAFQKYTDKAVEHFNSRNEYASADIQYLLESKLLTNSQKRDILDEAMNKGSVDMRAIPGLSSFDGIEASSLFRTLILKNDASDDADIMDAWTIYSYFRIKE
;
A
#
# COMPACT_ATOMS: atom_id res chain seq x y z
N MET A 1 10.90 0.75 40.40
CA MET A 1 11.40 -0.38 39.58
C MET A 1 10.40 -1.52 39.42
N ARG A 2 9.77 -2.07 40.47
CA ARG A 2 8.78 -3.15 40.29
C ARG A 2 7.55 -2.78 39.44
N ASN A 3 7.06 -1.54 39.53
CA ASN A 3 5.90 -1.08 38.75
C ASN A 3 6.22 -0.85 37.25
N ILE A 4 7.45 -0.52 36.89
CA ILE A 4 7.87 -0.34 35.49
C ILE A 4 7.97 -1.71 34.82
N PHE A 5 8.52 -2.71 35.49
CA PHE A 5 8.59 -4.08 34.95
C PHE A 5 7.22 -4.70 34.72
N PHE A 6 6.26 -4.44 35.63
CA PHE A 6 4.90 -4.94 35.48
C PHE A 6 4.17 -4.25 34.32
N LYS A 7 4.35 -2.93 34.14
CA LYS A 7 3.78 -2.15 33.03
C LYS A 7 4.33 -2.59 31.67
N THR A 8 5.63 -2.82 31.58
CA THR A 8 6.26 -3.29 30.34
C THR A 8 5.81 -4.73 30.00
N ALA A 9 5.66 -5.60 30.98
CA ALA A 9 5.17 -6.96 30.78
C ALA A 9 3.69 -7.00 30.34
N VAL A 10 2.84 -6.13 30.88
CA VAL A 10 1.43 -6.03 30.50
C VAL A 10 1.29 -5.48 29.07
N CYS A 11 2.05 -4.44 28.68
CA CYS A 11 2.07 -3.94 27.31
C CYS A 11 2.54 -5.00 26.31
N LEU A 12 3.55 -5.80 26.66
CA LEU A 12 4.04 -6.89 25.82
C LEU A 12 2.99 -8.01 25.68
N ILE A 13 2.29 -8.35 26.77
CA ILE A 13 1.24 -9.37 26.78
C ILE A 13 0.04 -8.91 25.94
N THR A 14 -0.27 -7.63 25.94
CA THR A 14 -1.41 -7.06 25.18
C THR A 14 -1.14 -7.03 23.70
N ALA A 15 0.06 -6.60 23.29
CA ALA A 15 0.50 -6.72 21.90
C ALA A 15 0.47 -8.20 21.45
N ILE A 16 0.94 -9.13 22.29
CA ILE A 16 0.92 -10.57 22.01
C ILE A 16 -0.50 -11.11 21.82
N ILE A 17 -1.50 -10.62 22.56
CA ILE A 17 -2.89 -11.09 22.42
C ILE A 17 -3.54 -10.52 21.13
N SER A 18 -3.26 -9.28 20.76
CA SER A 18 -3.70 -8.70 19.46
C SER A 18 -3.10 -9.45 18.28
N PHE A 19 -1.83 -9.80 18.37
CA PHE A 19 -1.17 -10.66 17.40
C PHE A 19 -1.72 -12.09 17.39
N SER A 20 -2.23 -12.62 18.50
CA SER A 20 -2.70 -14.02 18.57
C SER A 20 -4.02 -14.27 17.85
N LEU A 21 -4.89 -13.28 17.66
CA LEU A 21 -6.15 -13.45 16.91
C LEU A 21 -5.96 -13.47 15.39
N SER A 22 -5.03 -12.68 14.86
CA SER A 22 -4.64 -12.78 13.45
C SER A 22 -3.52 -13.80 13.21
N ALA A 23 -2.70 -14.06 14.23
CA ALA A 23 -1.63 -15.07 14.22
C ALA A 23 -2.15 -16.51 14.13
N SER A 24 -3.40 -16.78 14.52
CA SER A 24 -4.00 -18.13 14.42
C SER A 24 -4.13 -18.65 12.97
N GLN A 25 -4.02 -17.78 11.98
CA GLN A 25 -4.10 -18.15 10.56
C GLN A 25 -2.73 -18.24 9.86
N ARG A 26 -1.62 -18.04 10.61
CA ARG A 26 -0.27 -18.01 10.06
C ARG A 26 0.65 -18.96 10.81
N GLU A 27 1.21 -19.91 10.08
CA GLU A 27 2.30 -20.74 10.59
C GLU A 27 3.63 -20.17 10.12
N TRP A 28 4.35 -19.47 10.98
CA TRP A 28 5.61 -18.82 10.65
C TRP A 28 6.73 -19.81 10.32
N LYS A 29 7.50 -19.50 9.29
CA LYS A 29 8.66 -20.24 8.81
C LYS A 29 9.87 -19.33 8.76
N ASP A 30 11.04 -19.88 9.08
CA ASP A 30 12.30 -19.17 8.94
C ASP A 30 12.91 -19.45 7.56
N ALA A 31 13.40 -18.41 6.92
CA ALA A 31 14.22 -18.53 5.72
C ALA A 31 15.70 -18.37 6.08
N PRO A 32 16.56 -19.34 5.77
CA PRO A 32 17.99 -19.22 6.01
C PRO A 32 18.57 -17.96 5.35
N GLY A 33 19.03 -17.00 6.17
CA GLY A 33 19.54 -15.72 5.68
C GLY A 33 18.53 -14.75 5.08
N GLY A 34 17.24 -15.12 5.01
CA GLY A 34 16.15 -14.34 4.46
C GLY A 34 15.26 -13.69 5.52
N LEU A 35 14.15 -13.10 5.06
CA LEU A 35 13.07 -12.61 5.87
C LEU A 35 12.12 -13.74 6.28
N PRO A 36 11.43 -13.65 7.43
CA PRO A 36 10.41 -14.62 7.78
C PRO A 36 9.29 -14.64 6.74
N TYR A 37 8.67 -15.81 6.58
CA TYR A 37 7.48 -16.00 5.75
C TYR A 37 6.52 -16.92 6.50
N TYR A 38 5.29 -17.03 6.04
CA TYR A 38 4.31 -17.89 6.71
C TYR A 38 3.55 -18.77 5.72
N LYS A 39 3.12 -19.93 6.21
CA LYS A 39 2.09 -20.75 5.59
C LYS A 39 0.74 -20.25 6.07
N TYR A 40 -0.19 -20.02 5.15
CA TYR A 40 -1.56 -19.70 5.51
C TYR A 40 -2.28 -20.97 5.99
N THR A 41 -2.96 -20.87 7.14
CA THR A 41 -3.66 -21.99 7.79
C THR A 41 -5.13 -21.68 8.07
N GLY A 42 -5.62 -20.52 7.64
CA GLY A 42 -7.03 -20.12 7.78
C GLY A 42 -7.98 -20.93 6.90
N SER A 43 -9.28 -20.79 7.15
CA SER A 43 -10.30 -21.44 6.32
C SER A 43 -10.37 -20.82 4.93
N SER A 44 -10.79 -21.62 3.94
CA SER A 44 -11.03 -21.15 2.59
C SER A 44 -12.21 -20.16 2.46
N ASP A 45 -13.06 -20.10 3.48
CA ASP A 45 -14.27 -19.26 3.46
C ASP A 45 -13.96 -17.77 3.65
N ALA A 46 -12.77 -17.46 4.17
CA ALA A 46 -12.33 -16.09 4.40
C ALA A 46 -11.61 -15.46 3.20
N ASP A 47 -11.27 -16.22 2.16
CA ASP A 47 -10.47 -15.83 0.98
C ASP A 47 -9.54 -14.61 1.22
N PRO A 48 -8.51 -14.74 2.07
CA PRO A 48 -7.60 -13.63 2.30
C PRO A 48 -6.87 -13.31 1.02
N SER A 49 -6.74 -12.03 0.73
CA SER A 49 -5.87 -11.58 -0.33
C SER A 49 -4.47 -11.31 0.21
N PHE A 50 -3.47 -11.54 -0.64
CA PHE A 50 -2.07 -11.24 -0.36
C PHE A 50 -1.60 -10.17 -1.33
N LEU A 51 -1.19 -9.01 -0.81
CA LEU A 51 -0.63 -7.94 -1.61
C LEU A 51 0.90 -8.07 -1.66
N ILE A 52 1.43 -8.09 -2.87
CA ILE A 52 2.85 -7.89 -3.13
C ILE A 52 3.01 -6.75 -4.12
N GLY A 53 4.06 -5.94 -3.99
CA GLY A 53 4.19 -4.78 -4.86
C GLY A 53 5.48 -4.02 -4.65
N ASN A 54 5.64 -3.00 -5.47
CA ASN A 54 6.65 -1.94 -5.36
C ASN A 54 6.02 -0.60 -5.76
N SER A 55 6.80 0.46 -5.90
CA SER A 55 6.28 1.81 -6.20
C SER A 55 5.51 1.93 -7.52
N HIS A 56 5.62 0.97 -8.45
CA HIS A 56 4.99 1.03 -9.77
C HIS A 56 3.97 -0.08 -10.05
N ILE A 57 4.00 -1.16 -9.27
CA ILE A 57 3.12 -2.30 -9.51
C ILE A 57 2.60 -2.87 -8.20
N LYS A 58 1.34 -3.28 -8.22
CA LYS A 58 0.70 -4.06 -7.16
C LYS A 58 0.17 -5.34 -7.75
N VAL A 59 0.43 -6.45 -7.09
CA VAL A 59 -0.13 -7.75 -7.43
C VAL A 59 -0.92 -8.26 -6.24
N LYS A 60 -2.22 -8.33 -6.38
CA LYS A 60 -3.11 -8.95 -5.41
C LYS A 60 -3.34 -10.39 -5.80
N THR A 61 -3.12 -11.31 -4.90
CA THR A 61 -3.35 -12.73 -5.11
C THR A 61 -4.40 -13.26 -4.14
N HIS A 62 -5.08 -14.33 -4.51
CA HIS A 62 -6.12 -15.00 -3.75
C HIS A 62 -5.70 -16.42 -3.36
N LEU A 63 -6.40 -17.03 -2.40
CA LEU A 63 -6.11 -18.41 -1.96
C LEU A 63 -6.18 -19.43 -3.11
N ASP A 64 -7.07 -19.21 -4.06
CA ASP A 64 -7.23 -20.07 -5.22
C ASP A 64 -6.18 -19.82 -6.33
N GLY A 65 -5.17 -19.00 -6.06
CA GLY A 65 -4.06 -18.74 -6.97
C GLY A 65 -4.34 -17.75 -8.09
N ILE A 66 -5.55 -17.18 -8.16
CA ILE A 66 -5.86 -16.06 -9.04
C ILE A 66 -5.08 -14.82 -8.57
N TYR A 67 -4.64 -14.00 -9.50
CA TYR A 67 -4.02 -12.72 -9.21
C TYR A 67 -4.50 -11.63 -10.16
N GLU A 68 -4.50 -10.42 -9.65
CA GLU A 68 -4.64 -9.20 -10.42
C GLU A 68 -3.38 -8.38 -10.34
N MET A 69 -3.04 -7.70 -11.41
CA MET A 69 -1.97 -6.71 -11.44
C MET A 69 -2.55 -5.32 -11.67
N ILE A 70 -2.01 -4.36 -10.94
CA ILE A 70 -2.44 -2.98 -10.97
C ILE A 70 -1.21 -2.09 -11.02
N SER A 71 -1.24 -1.07 -11.85
CA SER A 71 -0.18 -0.07 -11.91
C SER A 71 -0.74 1.34 -12.00
N GLY A 72 0.08 2.28 -11.57
CA GLY A 72 -0.23 3.69 -11.59
C GLY A 72 -1.16 4.14 -10.46
N GLU A 73 -1.35 5.42 -10.41
CA GLU A 73 -2.26 6.06 -9.49
C GLU A 73 -3.70 5.63 -9.82
N ARG A 74 -4.51 5.42 -8.78
CA ARG A 74 -5.93 5.09 -8.91
C ARG A 74 -6.25 3.81 -9.67
N CYS A 75 -5.31 2.88 -9.79
CA CYS A 75 -5.53 1.57 -10.45
C CYS A 75 -6.01 1.63 -11.90
N TRP A 76 -5.61 2.61 -12.65
CA TRP A 76 -6.10 2.78 -14.02
C TRP A 76 -5.54 1.78 -15.01
N ALA A 77 -4.35 1.26 -14.78
CA ALA A 77 -3.82 0.16 -15.57
C ALA A 77 -3.98 -1.14 -14.78
N ARG A 78 -4.75 -2.07 -15.32
CA ARG A 78 -5.12 -3.33 -14.66
C ARG A 78 -4.88 -4.52 -15.55
N PHE A 79 -4.82 -5.66 -14.91
CA PHE A 79 -4.55 -6.93 -15.53
C PHE A 79 -5.34 -8.02 -14.82
N ASN A 80 -5.99 -8.88 -15.55
CA ASN A 80 -6.88 -9.92 -15.03
C ASN A 80 -8.11 -9.42 -14.24
N ALA A 81 -8.41 -8.14 -14.21
CA ALA A 81 -9.59 -7.63 -13.53
C ALA A 81 -10.87 -8.20 -14.12
N ASP A 82 -11.83 -8.59 -13.27
CA ASP A 82 -13.16 -8.99 -13.71
C ASP A 82 -14.12 -7.80 -13.57
N PRO A 83 -14.68 -7.24 -14.67
CA PRO A 83 -15.61 -6.12 -14.59
C PRO A 83 -16.95 -6.50 -13.94
N VAL A 84 -17.32 -7.78 -13.93
CA VAL A 84 -18.56 -8.28 -13.31
C VAL A 84 -18.35 -8.58 -11.83
N ARG A 85 -17.17 -9.07 -11.49
CA ARG A 85 -16.74 -9.32 -10.11
C ARG A 85 -15.49 -8.51 -9.83
N PRO A 86 -15.67 -7.27 -9.48
CA PRO A 86 -14.57 -6.31 -9.39
C PRO A 86 -13.43 -6.69 -8.42
N ASP A 87 -13.64 -7.60 -7.52
CA ASP A 87 -12.67 -8.07 -6.51
C ASP A 87 -11.97 -9.36 -6.92
N TYR A 88 -12.20 -9.86 -8.12
CA TYR A 88 -11.72 -11.16 -8.53
C TYR A 88 -11.06 -11.15 -9.90
N GLY A 89 -9.89 -11.75 -10.02
CA GLY A 89 -9.13 -11.83 -11.27
C GLY A 89 -9.63 -12.90 -12.24
N LYS A 90 -9.10 -12.86 -13.46
CA LYS A 90 -9.47 -13.76 -14.58
C LYS A 90 -8.31 -14.58 -15.14
N ASN A 91 -7.15 -14.63 -14.46
CA ASN A 91 -6.06 -15.44 -15.00
C ASN A 91 -6.35 -16.95 -14.93
N ARG A 92 -5.69 -17.70 -15.79
CA ARG A 92 -5.75 -19.17 -15.80
C ARG A 92 -4.34 -19.74 -15.76
N ALA A 93 -4.16 -20.81 -14.99
CA ALA A 93 -2.96 -21.61 -14.97
C ALA A 93 -3.34 -23.10 -15.08
N THR A 94 -2.80 -23.80 -16.07
CA THR A 94 -3.19 -25.18 -16.37
C THR A 94 -1.97 -26.04 -16.60
N VAL A 95 -1.93 -27.20 -15.96
CA VAL A 95 -0.95 -28.26 -16.22
C VAL A 95 -1.62 -29.39 -16.99
N TYR A 96 -0.91 -29.94 -17.98
CA TYR A 96 -1.28 -31.17 -18.66
C TYR A 96 -0.30 -32.28 -18.24
N LEU A 97 -0.82 -33.27 -17.55
CA LEU A 97 -0.06 -34.46 -17.10
C LEU A 97 -0.69 -35.70 -17.72
N ASN A 98 0.05 -36.41 -18.55
CA ASN A 98 -0.45 -37.59 -19.28
C ASN A 98 -1.74 -37.29 -20.07
N LYS A 99 -1.80 -36.15 -20.75
CA LYS A 99 -2.98 -35.62 -21.48
C LYS A 99 -4.17 -35.24 -20.59
N LYS A 100 -4.08 -35.40 -19.27
CA LYS A 100 -5.10 -34.94 -18.34
C LYS A 100 -4.87 -33.47 -18.02
N ARG A 101 -5.91 -32.66 -18.22
CA ARG A 101 -5.92 -31.24 -17.86
C ARG A 101 -6.14 -31.08 -16.35
N ILE A 102 -5.31 -30.26 -15.69
CA ILE A 102 -5.38 -29.91 -14.26
C ILE A 102 -5.34 -28.39 -14.17
N ASN A 103 -6.46 -27.79 -13.79
CA ASN A 103 -6.50 -26.35 -13.51
C ASN A 103 -5.88 -26.09 -12.14
N LEU A 104 -4.92 -25.19 -12.07
CA LEU A 104 -4.24 -24.84 -10.82
C LEU A 104 -4.96 -23.72 -10.08
N VAL A 105 -5.59 -22.78 -10.78
CA VAL A 105 -6.14 -21.54 -10.22
C VAL A 105 -7.63 -21.37 -10.52
N GLY A 106 -8.29 -20.63 -9.65
CA GLY A 106 -9.70 -20.28 -9.77
C GLY A 106 -10.67 -21.26 -9.08
N PRO A 107 -11.97 -20.94 -9.08
CA PRO A 107 -13.00 -21.77 -8.48
C PRO A 107 -13.02 -23.18 -9.09
N GLY A 108 -13.05 -24.20 -8.24
CA GLY A 108 -13.02 -25.60 -8.66
C GLY A 108 -11.66 -26.10 -9.18
N SER A 109 -10.61 -25.33 -9.02
CA SER A 109 -9.24 -25.71 -9.35
C SER A 109 -8.58 -26.56 -8.26
N LEU A 110 -7.35 -27.00 -8.53
CA LEU A 110 -6.56 -27.75 -7.55
C LEU A 110 -6.25 -26.92 -6.28
N ALA A 111 -6.16 -25.58 -6.40
CA ALA A 111 -5.97 -24.69 -5.27
C ALA A 111 -7.11 -24.77 -4.24
N THR A 112 -8.34 -25.05 -4.68
CA THR A 112 -9.52 -25.12 -3.81
C THR A 112 -9.80 -26.51 -3.23
N VAL A 113 -9.00 -27.51 -3.61
CA VAL A 113 -9.15 -28.88 -3.09
C VAL A 113 -8.34 -29.04 -1.80
N PRO A 114 -8.99 -29.37 -0.66
CA PRO A 114 -8.31 -29.55 0.62
C PRO A 114 -7.11 -30.50 0.53
N GLY A 115 -5.95 -30.07 1.07
CA GLY A 115 -4.72 -30.86 1.09
C GLY A 115 -3.99 -30.99 -0.25
N LYS A 116 -4.46 -30.33 -1.32
CA LYS A 116 -3.84 -30.34 -2.64
C LYS A 116 -3.02 -29.09 -2.96
N CYS A 117 -3.21 -28.02 -2.23
CA CYS A 117 -2.45 -26.79 -2.36
C CYS A 117 -2.07 -26.25 -0.98
N GLU A 118 -0.85 -25.82 -0.83
CA GLU A 118 -0.38 -25.05 0.31
C GLU A 118 0.02 -23.66 -0.15
N VAL A 119 -0.40 -22.62 0.60
CA VAL A 119 -0.13 -21.22 0.25
C VAL A 119 0.83 -20.62 1.26
N TYR A 120 1.87 -19.99 0.75
CA TYR A 120 2.90 -19.31 1.52
C TYR A 120 3.01 -17.86 1.09
N SER A 121 3.17 -16.94 2.05
CA SER A 121 3.38 -15.53 1.77
C SER A 121 4.58 -14.99 2.56
N GLY A 122 5.33 -14.11 1.94
CA GLY A 122 6.50 -13.45 2.51
C GLY A 122 6.79 -12.13 1.80
N ALA A 123 7.81 -11.42 2.26
CA ALA A 123 8.20 -10.16 1.64
C ALA A 123 8.53 -10.35 0.15
N GLY A 124 7.72 -9.75 -0.71
CA GLY A 124 7.89 -9.76 -2.16
C GLY A 124 7.44 -11.02 -2.88
N PHE A 125 6.81 -11.97 -2.22
CA PHE A 125 6.33 -13.17 -2.90
C PHE A 125 5.09 -13.80 -2.27
N VAL A 126 4.32 -14.50 -3.13
CA VAL A 126 3.31 -15.48 -2.73
C VAL A 126 3.58 -16.77 -3.52
N ARG A 127 3.56 -17.92 -2.83
CA ARG A 127 3.87 -19.23 -3.41
C ARG A 127 2.74 -20.21 -3.15
N TYR A 128 2.37 -20.94 -4.19
CA TYR A 128 1.40 -22.02 -4.19
C TYR A 128 2.08 -23.33 -4.49
N ASP A 129 2.08 -24.27 -3.55
CA ASP A 129 2.70 -25.59 -3.69
C ASP A 129 1.59 -26.63 -3.91
N TYR A 130 1.49 -27.14 -5.14
CA TYR A 130 0.45 -28.08 -5.59
C TYR A 130 0.94 -29.52 -5.60
N ASP A 131 0.10 -30.46 -5.14
CA ASP A 131 0.26 -31.90 -5.39
C ASP A 131 -0.56 -32.31 -6.61
N LEU A 132 0.11 -32.49 -7.76
CA LEU A 132 -0.52 -32.92 -9.02
C LEU A 132 -0.85 -34.40 -9.07
N GLY A 133 -0.43 -35.18 -8.06
CA GLY A 133 -0.51 -36.62 -8.05
C GLY A 133 0.62 -37.30 -8.85
N ASN A 134 0.64 -38.63 -8.81
CA ASN A 134 1.65 -39.47 -9.52
C ASN A 134 3.11 -39.08 -9.23
N GLY A 135 3.39 -38.56 -8.03
CA GLY A 135 4.72 -38.11 -7.60
C GLY A 135 5.19 -36.82 -8.23
N ILE A 136 4.29 -36.06 -8.86
CA ILE A 136 4.58 -34.72 -9.40
C ILE A 136 4.05 -33.63 -8.48
N LYS A 137 4.92 -32.70 -8.13
CA LYS A 137 4.59 -31.46 -7.42
C LYS A 137 4.87 -30.28 -8.31
N CYS A 138 4.09 -29.20 -8.14
CA CYS A 138 4.30 -27.94 -8.83
C CYS A 138 4.34 -26.81 -7.79
N SER A 139 5.42 -26.04 -7.78
CA SER A 139 5.46 -24.78 -7.04
C SER A 139 5.31 -23.63 -8.02
N ARG A 140 4.29 -22.79 -7.81
CA ARG A 140 4.04 -21.57 -8.57
C ARG A 140 4.22 -20.37 -7.65
N MET A 141 5.29 -19.60 -7.86
CA MET A 141 5.63 -18.44 -7.04
C MET A 141 5.47 -17.16 -7.87
N ILE A 142 4.68 -16.25 -7.36
CA ILE A 142 4.51 -14.90 -7.90
C ILE A 142 5.36 -13.97 -7.03
N SER A 143 6.22 -13.16 -7.64
CA SER A 143 7.18 -12.34 -6.90
C SER A 143 7.42 -10.98 -7.54
N VAL A 144 7.65 -9.97 -6.69
CA VAL A 144 7.92 -8.58 -7.07
C VAL A 144 9.24 -8.14 -6.45
N MET A 145 10.06 -7.48 -7.26
CA MET A 145 11.33 -6.91 -6.82
C MET A 145 11.09 -5.59 -6.08
N PRO A 146 11.85 -5.26 -5.01
CA PRO A 146 11.75 -3.96 -4.37
C PRO A 146 12.14 -2.83 -5.33
N SER A 147 11.64 -1.64 -5.09
CA SER A 147 12.08 -0.43 -5.78
C SER A 147 13.53 -0.12 -5.46
N GLN A 148 14.36 0.12 -6.45
CA GLN A 148 15.73 0.61 -6.20
C GLN A 148 15.70 2.09 -5.81
N THR A 149 15.07 2.89 -6.66
CA THR A 149 14.53 4.22 -6.33
C THR A 149 13.07 4.23 -6.73
N PRO A 150 12.19 4.99 -6.07
CA PRO A 150 10.79 5.00 -6.43
C PRO A 150 10.53 5.35 -7.91
N ALA A 151 11.33 6.23 -8.50
CA ALA A 151 11.19 6.68 -9.89
C ALA A 151 11.66 5.63 -10.93
N ASP A 152 12.70 4.85 -10.61
CA ASP A 152 13.37 3.97 -11.58
C ASP A 152 13.03 2.49 -11.37
N THR A 153 11.81 2.21 -10.97
CA THR A 153 11.39 0.86 -10.69
C THR A 153 10.68 0.22 -11.87
N ALA A 154 11.10 -0.98 -12.22
CA ALA A 154 10.46 -1.73 -13.27
C ALA A 154 9.04 -2.18 -12.86
N PRO A 155 7.97 -1.81 -13.58
CA PRO A 155 6.60 -2.18 -13.29
C PRO A 155 6.31 -3.62 -13.76
N LEU A 156 6.96 -4.59 -13.15
CA LEU A 156 6.85 -5.99 -13.53
C LEU A 156 6.90 -6.94 -12.34
N PHE A 157 6.40 -8.14 -12.56
CA PHE A 157 6.50 -9.27 -11.63
C PHE A 157 6.93 -10.54 -12.36
N LEU A 158 7.39 -11.49 -11.57
CA LEU A 158 7.91 -12.77 -12.04
C LEU A 158 7.03 -13.91 -11.54
N VAL A 159 6.59 -14.77 -12.43
CA VAL A 159 6.02 -16.09 -12.11
C VAL A 159 7.10 -17.14 -12.29
N THR A 160 7.51 -17.77 -11.20
CA THR A 160 8.47 -18.87 -11.20
C THR A 160 7.72 -20.19 -11.00
N LEU A 161 7.87 -21.09 -11.95
CA LEU A 161 7.26 -22.42 -11.95
C LEU A 161 8.32 -23.47 -11.73
N THR A 162 8.21 -24.27 -10.67
CA THR A 162 9.12 -25.37 -10.39
C THR A 162 8.33 -26.67 -10.33
N PHE A 163 8.58 -27.57 -11.27
CA PHE A 163 8.04 -28.92 -11.30
C PHE A 163 9.04 -29.89 -10.70
N GLU A 164 8.63 -30.64 -9.69
CA GLU A 164 9.42 -31.65 -9.02
C GLU A 164 8.82 -33.03 -9.24
N ASN A 165 9.63 -33.97 -9.72
CA ASN A 165 9.25 -35.35 -9.84
C ASN A 165 9.88 -36.15 -8.71
N THR A 166 9.09 -36.56 -7.73
CA THR A 166 9.53 -37.42 -6.61
C THR A 166 9.46 -38.91 -6.93
N GLY A 167 8.87 -39.27 -8.07
CA GLY A 167 8.72 -40.65 -8.52
C GLY A 167 10.00 -41.24 -9.17
N SER A 168 9.91 -42.50 -9.53
CA SER A 168 11.01 -43.26 -10.12
C SER A 168 11.07 -43.22 -11.66
N ALA A 169 10.00 -42.77 -12.32
CA ALA A 169 9.92 -42.66 -13.78
C ALA A 169 9.80 -41.21 -14.22
N ALA A 170 10.42 -40.87 -15.35
CA ALA A 170 10.27 -39.55 -15.95
C ALA A 170 8.82 -39.28 -16.38
N ARG A 171 8.38 -38.01 -16.36
CA ARG A 171 7.03 -37.57 -16.74
C ARG A 171 7.13 -36.45 -17.76
N ASN A 172 6.25 -36.49 -18.77
CA ASN A 172 6.07 -35.40 -19.71
C ASN A 172 4.89 -34.54 -19.24
N LEU A 173 5.10 -33.25 -19.29
CA LEU A 173 4.12 -32.25 -18.90
C LEU A 173 4.06 -31.12 -19.93
N SER A 174 2.95 -30.40 -19.93
CA SER A 174 2.83 -29.08 -20.56
C SER A 174 2.17 -28.13 -19.58
N TYR A 175 2.40 -26.83 -19.76
CA TYR A 175 1.86 -25.79 -18.89
C TYR A 175 1.40 -24.59 -19.69
N ASP A 176 0.24 -24.05 -19.34
CA ASP A 176 -0.29 -22.80 -19.86
C ASP A 176 -0.50 -21.78 -18.73
N GLU A 177 0.02 -20.57 -18.90
CA GLU A 177 -0.34 -19.39 -18.12
C GLU A 177 -1.04 -18.39 -19.03
N ALA A 178 -2.29 -18.06 -18.73
CA ALA A 178 -3.11 -17.18 -19.55
C ALA A 178 -3.61 -15.98 -18.76
N LEU A 179 -3.58 -14.82 -19.39
CA LEU A 179 -3.78 -13.51 -18.80
C LEU A 179 -4.80 -12.72 -19.62
N SER A 180 -5.64 -11.97 -18.96
CA SER A 180 -6.64 -11.10 -19.58
C SER A 180 -6.26 -9.63 -19.36
N PRO A 181 -5.75 -8.90 -20.38
CA PRO A 181 -5.50 -7.48 -20.27
C PRO A 181 -6.82 -6.74 -20.05
N TYR A 182 -6.79 -5.77 -19.14
CA TYR A 182 -7.91 -4.88 -18.89
C TYR A 182 -7.37 -3.49 -18.56
N PHE A 183 -7.68 -2.53 -19.40
CA PHE A 183 -7.25 -1.16 -19.20
C PHE A 183 -8.45 -0.25 -19.04
N VAL A 184 -8.30 0.68 -18.10
CA VAL A 184 -9.22 1.79 -17.94
C VAL A 184 -8.40 3.06 -18.11
N GLN A 185 -8.73 3.87 -19.09
CA GLN A 185 -8.10 5.18 -19.21
C GLN A 185 -8.70 6.16 -18.22
N ALA A 186 -7.84 7.00 -17.66
CA ALA A 186 -8.20 8.03 -16.72
C ALA A 186 -9.32 8.94 -17.23
N SER A 187 -9.19 9.43 -18.43
CA SER A 187 -10.15 10.32 -19.09
C SER A 187 -11.53 9.68 -19.21
N HIS A 188 -11.60 8.38 -19.44
CA HIS A 188 -12.88 7.69 -19.59
C HIS A 188 -13.64 7.51 -18.28
N GLN A 189 -12.96 7.18 -17.18
CA GLN A 189 -13.59 7.06 -15.86
C GLN A 189 -14.14 8.38 -15.34
N LEU A 190 -13.52 9.49 -15.71
CA LEU A 190 -13.97 10.82 -15.30
C LEU A 190 -15.27 11.25 -15.98
N ILE A 191 -15.60 10.63 -17.11
CA ILE A 191 -16.74 10.99 -17.95
C ILE A 191 -17.94 10.10 -17.72
N HIS A 192 -17.68 8.83 -17.44
CA HIS A 192 -18.73 7.82 -17.26
C HIS A 192 -18.62 7.26 -15.85
N GLU A 193 -19.59 7.54 -15.00
CA GLU A 193 -19.75 6.92 -13.68
C GLU A 193 -19.91 5.40 -13.75
N ALA A 194 -20.26 4.88 -14.94
CA ALA A 194 -20.38 3.46 -15.19
C ALA A 194 -19.17 2.93 -15.96
N GLU A 195 -18.52 1.91 -15.43
CA GLU A 195 -17.44 1.20 -16.11
C GLU A 195 -17.94 0.55 -17.39
N ARG A 196 -17.59 1.13 -18.50
CA ARG A 196 -17.62 0.42 -19.77
C ARG A 196 -16.21 0.06 -20.15
N PRO A 197 -15.87 -1.22 -20.31
CA PRO A 197 -14.59 -1.59 -20.87
C PRO A 197 -14.45 -0.91 -22.24
N LEU A 198 -13.43 -0.08 -22.37
CA LEU A 198 -13.11 0.48 -23.68
C LEU A 198 -12.73 -0.68 -24.60
N ARG A 199 -13.31 -0.73 -25.77
CA ARG A 199 -12.84 -1.60 -26.83
C ARG A 199 -11.52 -1.03 -27.35
N TYR A 200 -10.42 -1.62 -26.89
CA TYR A 200 -9.10 -1.26 -27.37
C TYR A 200 -8.80 -2.03 -28.65
N ASN A 201 -8.23 -1.35 -29.64
CA ASN A 201 -7.54 -2.04 -30.71
C ASN A 201 -6.21 -2.54 -30.14
N MET A 202 -6.17 -3.78 -29.69
CA MET A 202 -4.92 -4.41 -29.30
C MET A 202 -4.10 -4.68 -30.56
N SER A 203 -2.95 -4.06 -30.66
CA SER A 203 -1.90 -4.50 -31.57
C SER A 203 -0.95 -5.42 -30.81
N THR A 204 -0.51 -6.51 -31.43
CA THR A 204 0.40 -7.46 -30.81
C THR A 204 1.69 -7.51 -31.62
N ASP A 205 2.80 -7.40 -30.92
CA ASP A 205 4.11 -7.60 -31.48
C ASP A 205 4.72 -8.88 -30.89
N ILE A 206 5.01 -9.87 -31.74
CA ILE A 206 5.67 -11.12 -31.34
C ILE A 206 7.11 -11.02 -31.77
N SER A 207 7.94 -10.37 -30.97
CA SER A 207 9.37 -10.30 -31.22
C SER A 207 10.14 -10.94 -30.08
N PHE A 208 11.16 -11.74 -30.41
CA PHE A 208 12.12 -12.26 -29.44
C PHE A 208 11.55 -12.94 -28.20
N ARG A 209 10.46 -13.72 -28.34
CA ARG A 209 9.75 -14.36 -27.21
C ARG A 209 9.12 -13.36 -26.23
N CYS A 210 8.78 -12.19 -26.69
CA CYS A 210 8.06 -11.17 -25.96
C CYS A 210 6.78 -10.83 -26.72
N ILE A 211 5.64 -10.85 -26.03
CA ILE A 211 4.38 -10.31 -26.54
C ILE A 211 4.18 -8.95 -25.91
N LYS A 212 3.86 -7.98 -26.74
CA LYS A 212 3.46 -6.65 -26.32
C LYS A 212 2.04 -6.39 -26.82
N ALA A 213 1.11 -6.10 -25.91
CA ALA A 213 -0.21 -5.61 -26.24
C ALA A 213 -0.23 -4.11 -26.00
N SER A 214 -0.49 -3.34 -27.05
CA SER A 214 -0.54 -1.87 -27.00
C SER A 214 -1.97 -1.39 -27.23
N PHE A 215 -2.32 -0.28 -26.62
CA PHE A 215 -3.63 0.34 -26.73
C PHE A 215 -3.55 1.45 -27.77
N GLY A 216 -4.47 1.41 -28.73
CA GLY A 216 -4.64 2.51 -29.66
C GLY A 216 -5.19 3.77 -28.98
N PRO A 217 -5.08 4.94 -29.62
CA PRO A 217 -5.69 6.16 -29.10
C PRO A 217 -7.20 5.96 -28.94
N VAL A 218 -7.77 6.55 -27.88
CA VAL A 218 -9.23 6.58 -27.71
C VAL A 218 -9.84 7.30 -28.90
N PRO A 219 -10.85 6.74 -29.57
CA PRO A 219 -11.55 7.43 -30.65
C PRO A 219 -12.04 8.80 -30.17
N GLN A 220 -11.82 9.85 -30.98
CA GLN A 220 -12.15 11.23 -30.61
C GLN A 220 -13.64 11.45 -30.33
N ASP A 221 -14.50 10.65 -30.91
CA ASP A 221 -15.95 10.64 -30.73
C ASP A 221 -16.40 10.19 -29.32
N PHE A 222 -15.53 9.55 -28.56
CA PHE A 222 -15.80 9.17 -27.17
C PHE A 222 -15.39 10.22 -26.14
N VAL A 223 -14.80 11.32 -26.56
CA VAL A 223 -14.37 12.38 -25.66
C VAL A 223 -15.47 13.44 -25.60
N PRO A 224 -16.26 13.56 -24.52
CA PRO A 224 -17.22 14.64 -24.38
C PRO A 224 -16.55 16.00 -24.47
N LEU A 225 -17.18 16.92 -25.19
CA LEU A 225 -16.74 18.30 -25.37
C LEU A 225 -16.55 19.09 -24.05
N ALA A 226 -17.07 18.55 -22.94
CA ALA A 226 -17.04 19.19 -21.63
C ALA A 226 -15.84 18.82 -20.75
N VAL A 227 -14.91 17.96 -21.21
CA VAL A 227 -13.71 17.66 -20.43
C VAL A 227 -12.75 18.85 -20.58
N PRO A 228 -12.32 19.48 -19.45
CA PRO A 228 -11.36 20.58 -19.50
C PRO A 228 -10.11 20.21 -20.31
N GLN A 229 -9.51 21.18 -20.98
CA GLN A 229 -8.31 21.00 -21.79
C GLN A 229 -7.07 20.48 -21.00
N ASN A 230 -7.12 20.52 -19.68
CA ASN A 230 -6.17 19.85 -18.77
C ASN A 230 -6.51 18.35 -18.60
N ARG A 231 -6.77 17.70 -19.70
CA ARG A 231 -7.09 16.26 -19.69
C ARG A 231 -6.04 15.51 -18.94
N ALA A 232 -6.54 14.56 -18.18
CA ALA A 232 -5.72 13.58 -17.49
C ALA A 232 -4.56 13.20 -18.40
N LYS A 233 -3.40 13.24 -17.84
CA LYS A 233 -2.19 12.98 -18.56
C LYS A 233 -2.05 11.49 -18.73
N ASP A 234 -2.89 10.97 -19.62
CA ASP A 234 -2.88 9.57 -20.03
C ASP A 234 -1.46 9.12 -20.46
N GLU A 235 -0.59 10.07 -20.77
CA GLU A 235 0.83 9.84 -21.01
C GLU A 235 1.57 9.22 -19.82
N PHE A 236 1.10 9.43 -18.58
CA PHE A 236 1.66 8.80 -17.40
C PHE A 236 1.07 7.41 -17.12
N ALA A 237 -0.01 7.04 -17.79
CA ALA A 237 -0.57 5.71 -17.69
C ALA A 237 0.24 4.73 -18.55
N PRO A 238 0.47 3.49 -18.08
CA PRO A 238 1.10 2.47 -18.89
C PRO A 238 0.31 2.24 -20.17
N GLN A 239 0.99 2.32 -21.32
CA GLN A 239 0.37 2.23 -22.65
C GLN A 239 0.37 0.80 -23.20
N SER A 240 1.09 -0.11 -22.59
CA SER A 240 1.15 -1.48 -23.06
C SER A 240 1.55 -2.47 -21.96
N ILE A 241 1.17 -3.73 -22.18
CA ILE A 241 1.53 -4.88 -21.36
C ILE A 241 2.52 -5.73 -22.14
N PHE A 242 3.46 -6.34 -21.45
CA PHE A 242 4.30 -7.36 -22.03
C PHE A 242 4.30 -8.66 -21.24
N LEU A 243 4.54 -9.74 -21.95
CA LEU A 243 4.78 -11.08 -21.46
C LEU A 243 6.07 -11.61 -22.07
N TYR A 244 6.99 -12.08 -21.25
CA TYR A 244 8.25 -12.66 -21.70
C TYR A 244 8.49 -14.01 -21.06
N SER A 245 8.97 -14.98 -21.85
CA SER A 245 9.52 -16.22 -21.34
C SER A 245 10.55 -16.78 -22.33
N ALA A 246 11.72 -17.16 -21.84
CA ALA A 246 12.77 -17.78 -22.66
C ALA A 246 12.38 -19.16 -23.20
N ASN A 247 11.43 -19.84 -22.54
CA ASN A 247 11.13 -21.26 -22.76
C ASN A 247 9.68 -21.53 -23.19
N ALA A 248 8.84 -20.49 -23.31
CA ALA A 248 7.45 -20.66 -23.69
C ALA A 248 7.19 -20.23 -25.14
N PHE A 249 6.20 -20.86 -25.76
CA PHE A 249 5.51 -20.29 -26.92
C PHE A 249 4.53 -19.24 -26.44
N LEU A 250 4.59 -18.08 -27.04
CA LEU A 250 3.72 -16.98 -26.69
C LEU A 250 2.60 -16.90 -27.73
N VAL A 251 1.37 -16.94 -27.25
CA VAL A 251 0.17 -16.93 -28.09
C VAL A 251 -0.72 -15.77 -27.71
N VAL A 252 -1.27 -15.11 -28.72
CA VAL A 252 -2.28 -14.07 -28.54
C VAL A 252 -3.56 -14.57 -29.13
N ASN A 253 -4.59 -14.62 -28.30
CA ASN A 253 -5.96 -14.85 -28.73
C ASN A 253 -6.77 -13.58 -28.46
N GLU A 254 -8.00 -13.50 -28.97
CA GLU A 254 -8.90 -12.38 -28.69
C GLU A 254 -9.03 -12.15 -27.17
N GLY A 255 -8.49 -11.02 -26.70
CA GLY A 255 -8.58 -10.61 -25.29
C GLY A 255 -7.73 -11.42 -24.29
N GLU A 256 -6.80 -12.28 -24.75
CA GLU A 256 -5.95 -13.10 -23.89
C GLU A 256 -4.51 -13.16 -24.39
N LEU A 257 -3.58 -13.01 -23.46
CA LEU A 257 -2.15 -13.29 -23.66
C LEU A 257 -1.81 -14.62 -22.99
N LYS A 258 -1.13 -15.53 -23.69
CA LYS A 258 -0.82 -16.86 -23.16
C LYS A 258 0.64 -17.21 -23.37
N ALA A 259 1.25 -17.75 -22.31
CA ALA A 259 2.54 -18.45 -22.37
C ALA A 259 2.30 -19.96 -22.26
N SER A 260 2.69 -20.72 -23.29
CA SER A 260 2.60 -22.17 -23.34
C SER A 260 3.97 -22.81 -23.31
N ILE A 261 4.21 -23.72 -22.36
CA ILE A 261 5.40 -24.53 -22.25
C ILE A 261 5.00 -25.97 -22.61
N GLU A 262 5.37 -26.42 -23.79
CA GLU A 262 4.91 -27.69 -24.35
C GLU A 262 5.95 -28.81 -24.14
N ASP A 263 5.46 -30.03 -23.92
CA ASP A 263 6.19 -31.29 -23.92
C ASP A 263 7.54 -31.29 -23.19
N PHE A 264 7.62 -30.68 -22.02
CA PHE A 264 8.82 -30.73 -21.22
C PHE A 264 8.87 -31.98 -20.33
N LYS A 265 10.05 -32.53 -20.19
CA LYS A 265 10.28 -33.76 -19.45
C LYS A 265 10.91 -33.50 -18.09
N VAL A 266 10.22 -33.90 -17.01
CA VAL A 266 10.77 -33.89 -15.66
C VAL A 266 11.30 -35.29 -15.33
N ARG A 267 12.64 -35.43 -15.28
CA ARG A 267 13.31 -36.68 -14.97
C ARG A 267 12.99 -37.14 -13.55
N ALA A 268 13.09 -38.47 -13.30
CA ALA A 268 12.91 -39.04 -11.96
C ALA A 268 13.79 -38.32 -10.92
N ARG A 269 13.23 -37.94 -9.79
CA ARG A 269 13.91 -37.28 -8.65
C ARG A 269 14.63 -35.97 -9.03
N LYS A 270 14.13 -35.27 -10.06
CA LYS A 270 14.69 -34.00 -10.54
C LYS A 270 13.62 -32.90 -10.51
N LYS A 271 14.12 -31.66 -10.54
CA LYS A 271 13.31 -30.44 -10.69
C LYS A 271 13.54 -29.82 -12.06
N HIS A 272 12.55 -29.10 -12.55
CA HIS A 272 12.62 -28.28 -13.74
C HIS A 272 11.95 -26.94 -13.46
N THR A 273 12.64 -25.84 -13.70
CA THR A 273 12.16 -24.48 -13.38
C THR A 273 12.02 -23.66 -14.65
N PHE A 274 10.94 -22.88 -14.72
CA PHE A 274 10.64 -21.93 -15.76
C PHE A 274 10.32 -20.57 -15.17
N HIS A 275 10.52 -19.52 -15.97
CA HIS A 275 10.22 -18.16 -15.60
C HIS A 275 9.35 -17.49 -16.64
N ILE A 276 8.32 -16.78 -16.17
CA ILE A 276 7.45 -15.93 -16.99
C ILE A 276 7.47 -14.54 -16.34
N VAL A 277 7.92 -13.54 -17.09
CA VAL A 277 7.90 -12.13 -16.64
C VAL A 277 6.72 -11.43 -17.26
N ILE A 278 6.00 -10.71 -16.45
CA ILE A 278 4.78 -10.00 -16.83
C ILE A 278 4.87 -8.58 -16.31
N GLY A 279 4.53 -7.60 -17.14
CA GLY A 279 4.62 -6.21 -16.70
C GLY A 279 3.99 -5.23 -17.66
N PHE A 280 4.13 -3.95 -17.29
CA PHE A 280 3.83 -2.84 -18.15
C PHE A 280 5.06 -2.45 -18.94
N SER A 281 4.90 -2.13 -20.20
CA SER A 281 6.03 -2.06 -21.12
C SER A 281 6.82 -0.76 -21.07
N GLY A 282 8.15 -0.92 -21.21
CA GLY A 282 9.08 0.05 -21.73
C GLY A 282 9.62 -0.39 -23.12
N ASP A 283 10.68 0.22 -23.59
CA ASP A 283 11.25 -0.05 -24.91
C ASP A 283 12.09 -1.33 -24.95
N ASP A 284 12.86 -1.64 -23.91
CA ASP A 284 13.68 -2.86 -23.80
C ASP A 284 13.08 -3.88 -22.82
N ASN A 285 11.93 -4.42 -23.18
CA ASN A 285 11.24 -5.40 -22.33
C ASN A 285 12.02 -6.72 -22.16
N LYS A 286 12.77 -7.16 -23.17
CA LYS A 286 13.54 -8.39 -23.13
C LYS A 286 14.73 -8.28 -22.18
N GLY A 287 15.57 -7.27 -22.33
CA GLY A 287 16.72 -7.05 -21.47
C GLY A 287 16.32 -6.87 -20.01
N LEU A 288 15.23 -6.13 -19.77
CA LEU A 288 14.65 -5.95 -18.45
C LEU A 288 14.17 -7.27 -17.84
N ALA A 289 13.47 -8.09 -18.61
CA ALA A 289 12.97 -9.40 -18.14
C ALA A 289 14.13 -10.37 -17.82
N GLU A 290 15.14 -10.44 -18.67
CA GLU A 290 16.33 -11.28 -18.44
C GLU A 290 17.10 -10.84 -17.19
N ALA A 291 17.23 -9.52 -16.97
CA ALA A 291 17.87 -8.97 -15.77
C ALA A 291 17.12 -9.33 -14.49
N VAL A 292 15.79 -9.33 -14.53
CA VAL A 292 14.93 -9.70 -13.38
C VAL A 292 15.03 -11.18 -13.09
N ILE A 293 14.99 -12.05 -14.09
CA ILE A 293 15.17 -13.50 -13.94
C ILE A 293 16.52 -13.79 -13.29
N LYS A 294 17.60 -13.20 -13.78
CA LYS A 294 18.93 -13.37 -13.22
C LYS A 294 18.99 -12.97 -11.74
N LYS A 295 18.42 -11.83 -11.37
CA LYS A 295 18.37 -11.39 -9.96
C LYS A 295 17.57 -12.36 -9.08
N ALA A 296 16.52 -12.99 -9.61
CA ALA A 296 15.74 -13.97 -8.88
C ALA A 296 16.50 -15.27 -8.67
N GLU A 297 17.27 -15.73 -9.67
CA GLU A 297 18.10 -16.93 -9.60
C GLU A 297 19.27 -16.77 -8.61
N ASP A 298 19.82 -15.57 -8.49
CA ASP A 298 20.88 -15.22 -7.54
C ASP A 298 20.39 -15.17 -6.07
N SER A 299 19.08 -15.26 -5.83
CA SER A 299 18.48 -15.18 -4.50
C SER A 299 18.62 -16.52 -3.76
N GLN A 300 19.14 -16.49 -2.51
CA GLN A 300 19.32 -17.69 -1.69
C GLN A 300 18.00 -18.32 -1.23
N PHE A 301 16.93 -17.53 -1.16
CA PHE A 301 15.62 -18.01 -0.71
C PHE A 301 14.50 -17.17 -1.33
N GLY A 302 13.69 -17.83 -2.16
CA GLY A 302 12.62 -17.16 -2.87
C GLY A 302 13.13 -16.01 -3.75
N ALA A 303 12.35 -15.58 -4.72
CA ALA A 303 12.75 -14.48 -5.57
C ALA A 303 12.86 -13.19 -4.75
N PHE A 304 13.95 -12.50 -4.91
CA PHE A 304 14.22 -11.16 -4.35
C PHE A 304 14.30 -11.04 -2.82
N SER A 305 14.23 -12.15 -2.04
CA SER A 305 14.19 -12.08 -0.56
C SER A 305 15.38 -11.33 0.05
N SER A 306 16.59 -11.55 -0.46
CA SER A 306 17.79 -10.84 0.00
C SER A 306 17.75 -9.33 -0.34
N MET A 307 17.10 -8.98 -1.43
CA MET A 307 16.89 -7.57 -1.80
C MET A 307 15.89 -6.92 -0.85
N TRP A 308 14.74 -7.55 -0.61
CA TRP A 308 13.75 -7.07 0.34
C TRP A 308 14.30 -6.90 1.75
N LYS A 309 15.15 -7.82 2.21
CA LYS A 309 15.81 -7.70 3.52
C LYS A 309 16.63 -6.41 3.68
N LYS A 310 17.20 -5.90 2.59
CA LYS A 310 17.96 -4.64 2.61
C LYS A 310 17.09 -3.40 2.60
N HIS A 311 15.83 -3.54 2.16
CA HIS A 311 14.87 -2.44 2.07
C HIS A 311 14.05 -2.25 3.34
N LEU A 312 13.86 -3.31 4.12
CA LEU A 312 13.04 -3.24 5.33
C LEU A 312 13.89 -2.86 6.55
N PRO A 313 13.28 -2.19 7.55
CA PRO A 313 13.93 -1.90 8.82
C PRO A 313 14.45 -3.18 9.49
N ASP A 314 15.51 -3.07 10.28
CA ASP A 314 16.04 -4.19 11.05
C ASP A 314 15.32 -4.33 12.40
N PHE A 315 14.52 -5.37 12.55
CA PHE A 315 13.83 -5.72 13.78
C PHE A 315 14.54 -6.83 14.58
N SER A 316 15.80 -7.13 14.29
CA SER A 316 16.56 -8.21 14.96
C SER A 316 16.69 -8.03 16.46
N ALA A 317 16.61 -6.79 16.97
CA ALA A 317 16.63 -6.47 18.39
C ALA A 317 15.36 -6.89 19.14
N GLU A 318 14.24 -7.17 18.43
CA GLU A 318 13.02 -7.69 19.05
C GLU A 318 13.20 -9.16 19.40
N LYS A 319 13.09 -9.48 20.70
CA LYS A 319 13.33 -10.84 21.22
C LYS A 319 12.16 -11.78 21.00
N ASN A 320 10.94 -11.24 21.00
CA ASN A 320 9.75 -12.03 20.70
C ASN A 320 9.70 -12.31 19.19
N LYS A 321 9.86 -13.57 18.83
CA LYS A 321 9.91 -14.01 17.43
C LYS A 321 8.62 -13.68 16.68
N ASP A 322 7.46 -13.88 17.29
CA ASP A 322 6.18 -13.68 16.63
C ASP A 322 5.95 -12.17 16.38
N VAL A 323 6.22 -11.33 17.39
CA VAL A 323 6.18 -9.86 17.23
C VAL A 323 7.14 -9.41 16.14
N ARG A 324 8.39 -9.88 16.16
CA ARG A 324 9.38 -9.54 15.13
C ARG A 324 8.91 -9.93 13.72
N ASN A 325 8.33 -11.10 13.57
CA ASN A 325 7.85 -11.59 12.28
C ASN A 325 6.68 -10.74 11.76
N GLU A 326 5.75 -10.35 12.63
CA GLU A 326 4.65 -9.44 12.29
C GLU A 326 5.16 -8.04 11.94
N LEU A 327 6.19 -7.52 12.63
CA LEU A 327 6.81 -6.25 12.29
C LEU A 327 7.42 -6.26 10.88
N TYR A 328 8.12 -7.34 10.50
CA TYR A 328 8.64 -7.48 9.13
C TYR A 328 7.50 -7.55 8.11
N ARG A 329 6.42 -8.29 8.41
CA ARG A 329 5.25 -8.36 7.54
C ARG A 329 4.60 -6.99 7.38
N SER A 330 4.34 -6.29 8.49
CA SER A 330 3.71 -4.97 8.46
C SER A 330 4.58 -3.92 7.74
N ALA A 331 5.89 -3.92 7.99
CA ALA A 331 6.81 -3.04 7.27
C ALA A 331 6.82 -3.35 5.77
N TYR A 332 6.78 -4.63 5.39
CA TYR A 332 6.66 -5.03 3.99
C TYR A 332 5.34 -4.57 3.36
N SER A 333 4.20 -4.69 4.07
CA SER A 333 2.91 -4.22 3.57
C SER A 333 2.95 -2.72 3.21
N ILE A 334 3.63 -1.91 4.02
CA ILE A 334 3.82 -0.48 3.74
C ILE A 334 4.59 -0.29 2.42
N GLU A 335 5.71 -0.97 2.26
CA GLU A 335 6.53 -0.89 1.05
C GLU A 335 5.76 -1.42 -0.18
N ALA A 336 4.97 -2.49 -0.01
CA ALA A 336 4.14 -3.04 -1.08
C ALA A 336 3.00 -2.10 -1.50
N SER A 337 2.55 -1.23 -0.60
CA SER A 337 1.45 -0.28 -0.86
C SER A 337 1.89 1.05 -1.47
N MET A 338 3.19 1.35 -1.51
CA MET A 338 3.71 2.60 -2.07
C MET A 338 3.34 2.76 -3.54
N VAL A 339 2.98 3.98 -3.94
CA VAL A 339 2.74 4.38 -5.33
C VAL A 339 3.61 5.59 -5.66
N TYR A 340 4.33 5.54 -6.77
CA TYR A 340 5.03 6.70 -7.30
C TYR A 340 4.13 7.46 -8.28
N SER A 341 4.00 8.76 -8.04
CA SER A 341 3.30 9.67 -8.93
C SER A 341 4.26 10.25 -9.96
N ASP A 342 4.12 9.85 -11.20
CA ASP A 342 4.90 10.42 -12.31
C ASP A 342 4.62 11.90 -12.55
N TYR A 343 3.43 12.35 -12.19
CA TYR A 343 3.06 13.74 -12.32
C TYR A 343 3.69 14.61 -11.23
N PHE A 344 3.51 14.25 -9.96
CA PHE A 344 4.05 15.01 -8.83
C PHE A 344 5.52 14.71 -8.53
N LYS A 345 6.09 13.63 -9.12
CA LYS A 345 7.45 13.14 -8.84
C LYS A 345 7.67 12.86 -7.35
N GLU A 346 6.66 12.28 -6.72
CA GLU A 346 6.67 11.91 -5.30
C GLU A 346 6.06 10.52 -5.10
N THR A 347 6.44 9.88 -4.00
CA THR A 347 5.87 8.61 -3.58
C THR A 347 4.83 8.85 -2.48
N PHE A 348 3.73 8.13 -2.53
CA PHE A 348 2.69 8.17 -1.51
C PHE A 348 2.17 6.78 -1.19
N ILE A 349 1.41 6.64 -0.09
CA ILE A 349 0.70 5.43 0.27
C ILE A 349 -0.79 5.75 0.18
N PRO A 350 -1.55 5.11 -0.72
CA PRO A 350 -3.00 5.29 -0.74
C PRO A 350 -3.58 4.79 0.58
N GLY A 351 -4.39 5.62 1.22
CA GLY A 351 -4.90 5.33 2.55
C GLY A 351 -5.93 4.22 2.59
N LYS A 352 -6.83 4.23 1.62
CA LYS A 352 -7.71 3.10 1.38
C LYS A 352 -7.06 2.20 0.35
N PHE A 353 -7.24 0.92 0.56
CA PHE A 353 -6.76 -0.10 -0.33
C PHE A 353 -7.00 0.31 -1.79
N LEU A 354 -5.97 0.27 -2.63
CA LEU A 354 -6.10 0.55 -4.06
C LEU A 354 -7.26 -0.21 -4.73
N TYR A 355 -7.71 -1.27 -4.10
CA TYR A 355 -8.83 -2.10 -4.51
C TYR A 355 -10.21 -1.54 -4.18
N ALA A 356 -10.39 -0.86 -3.06
CA ALA A 356 -11.62 -0.16 -2.76
C ALA A 356 -11.83 1.00 -3.75
N SER A 357 -10.73 1.66 -4.14
CA SER A 357 -10.70 2.71 -5.17
C SER A 357 -10.77 2.19 -6.61
N ARG A 358 -10.98 0.92 -6.80
CA ARG A 358 -10.87 0.17 -8.05
C ARG A 358 -11.69 0.75 -9.19
N PHE A 359 -12.80 1.36 -8.85
CA PHE A 359 -13.81 1.75 -9.82
C PHE A 359 -14.19 3.23 -9.78
N GLY A 360 -13.35 4.07 -9.25
CA GLY A 360 -13.59 5.47 -9.41
C GLY A 360 -13.49 6.32 -8.17
N GLU A 361 -13.15 5.76 -7.03
CA GLU A 361 -12.90 6.58 -5.85
C GLU A 361 -11.67 7.46 -6.05
N ASN A 362 -11.77 8.68 -5.58
CA ASN A 362 -10.66 9.62 -5.63
C ASN A 362 -9.60 9.26 -4.60
N ILE A 363 -8.37 9.68 -4.85
CA ILE A 363 -7.23 9.48 -3.97
C ILE A 363 -7.29 10.53 -2.86
N SER A 364 -7.64 10.12 -1.63
CA SER A 364 -7.82 11.01 -0.48
C SER A 364 -6.50 11.54 0.07
N ASN A 365 -6.33 12.87 0.15
CA ASN A 365 -5.14 13.49 0.70
C ASN A 365 -5.01 13.34 2.21
N SER A 366 -6.12 13.28 2.94
CA SER A 366 -6.13 12.99 4.38
C SER A 366 -5.57 11.59 4.67
N ASP A 367 -5.99 10.58 3.89
CA ASP A 367 -5.48 9.22 4.06
C ASP A 367 -3.98 9.13 3.80
N HIS A 368 -3.48 9.79 2.76
CA HIS A 368 -2.04 9.80 2.46
C HIS A 368 -1.21 10.38 3.58
N ILE A 369 -1.62 11.56 4.05
CA ILE A 369 -0.84 12.25 5.06
C ILE A 369 -0.86 11.50 6.39
N ASN A 370 -1.97 10.87 6.75
CA ASN A 370 -2.04 10.04 7.96
C ASN A 370 -1.14 8.79 7.83
N ALA A 371 -1.05 8.19 6.64
CA ALA A 371 -0.14 7.08 6.40
C ALA A 371 1.35 7.47 6.57
N ALA A 372 1.71 8.74 6.43
CA ALA A 372 3.08 9.19 6.61
C ALA A 372 3.55 9.17 8.06
N LEU A 373 2.66 9.17 9.08
CA LEU A 373 3.06 9.13 10.48
C LEU A 373 3.97 7.95 10.81
N GLN A 374 3.63 6.76 10.32
CA GLN A 374 4.44 5.57 10.52
C GLN A 374 5.76 5.63 9.75
N ALA A 375 5.72 6.19 8.53
CA ALA A 375 6.89 6.31 7.71
C ALA A 375 7.95 7.22 8.36
N CYS A 376 7.57 8.16 9.23
CA CYS A 376 8.51 8.94 10.04
C CYS A 376 9.46 8.06 10.86
N TYR A 377 9.05 6.84 11.20
CA TYR A 377 9.83 5.89 12.02
C TYR A 377 10.59 4.85 11.20
N THR A 378 10.05 4.44 10.08
CA THR A 378 10.58 3.30 9.29
C THR A 378 11.28 3.74 8.01
N ASN A 379 10.76 4.78 7.37
CA ASN A 379 11.26 5.30 6.10
C ASN A 379 11.03 6.82 6.03
N PRO A 380 11.86 7.63 6.71
CA PRO A 380 11.69 9.08 6.73
C PRO A 380 11.70 9.73 5.33
N SER A 381 12.39 9.15 4.36
CA SER A 381 12.37 9.62 2.98
C SER A 381 10.99 9.48 2.35
N LEU A 382 10.28 8.39 2.64
CA LEU A 382 8.90 8.19 2.21
C LEU A 382 7.96 9.19 2.91
N ALA A 383 8.13 9.40 4.22
CA ALA A 383 7.34 10.41 4.95
C ALA A 383 7.51 11.80 4.33
N LYS A 384 8.74 12.20 4.03
CA LYS A 384 9.05 13.47 3.36
C LYS A 384 8.40 13.57 1.98
N SER A 385 8.45 12.49 1.21
CA SER A 385 7.82 12.42 -0.13
C SER A 385 6.30 12.57 -0.04
N ILE A 386 5.65 11.91 0.91
CA ILE A 386 4.20 12.04 1.13
C ILE A 386 3.83 13.48 1.52
N ILE A 387 4.58 14.10 2.42
CA ILE A 387 4.36 15.50 2.80
C ILE A 387 4.47 16.40 1.57
N ARG A 388 5.51 16.22 0.74
CA ARG A 388 5.67 16.98 -0.52
C ARG A 388 4.51 16.73 -1.48
N TYR A 389 4.08 15.49 -1.64
CA TYR A 389 2.96 15.11 -2.51
C TYR A 389 1.71 15.90 -2.17
N VAL A 390 1.34 15.97 -0.89
CA VAL A 390 0.16 16.72 -0.44
C VAL A 390 0.39 18.24 -0.54
N MET A 391 1.56 18.73 -0.14
CA MET A 391 1.88 20.16 -0.22
C MET A 391 1.88 20.71 -1.66
N LYS A 392 2.34 19.92 -2.63
CA LYS A 392 2.34 20.30 -4.06
C LYS A 392 0.92 20.52 -4.62
N GLN A 393 -0.11 19.98 -3.98
CA GLN A 393 -1.50 20.13 -4.39
C GLN A 393 -2.19 21.36 -3.77
N THR A 394 -1.52 22.08 -2.89
CA THR A 394 -2.10 23.22 -2.16
C THR A 394 -2.43 24.39 -3.11
N SER A 395 -3.65 24.92 -3.00
CA SER A 395 -4.07 26.12 -3.71
C SER A 395 -3.35 27.38 -3.22
N PHE A 396 -3.50 28.46 -3.96
CA PHE A 396 -2.95 29.76 -3.55
C PHE A 396 -3.51 30.22 -2.20
N ASP A 397 -4.76 29.91 -1.89
CA ASP A 397 -5.43 30.27 -0.63
C ASP A 397 -5.09 29.33 0.54
N GLY A 398 -4.16 28.38 0.37
CA GLY A 398 -3.75 27.43 1.40
C GLY A 398 -4.70 26.25 1.58
N ILE A 399 -5.62 26.01 0.63
CA ILE A 399 -6.54 24.88 0.68
C ILE A 399 -5.86 23.66 0.04
N ILE A 400 -5.87 22.55 0.75
CA ILE A 400 -5.50 21.24 0.21
C ILE A 400 -6.78 20.61 -0.35
N PRO A 401 -6.78 20.07 -1.58
CA PRO A 401 -7.97 19.38 -2.08
C PRO A 401 -8.22 18.12 -1.24
N ASP A 402 -9.49 17.78 -1.01
CA ASP A 402 -9.86 16.56 -0.27
C ASP A 402 -9.25 15.32 -0.90
N SER A 403 -9.22 15.33 -2.24
CA SER A 403 -8.70 14.22 -3.03
C SER A 403 -8.25 14.67 -4.41
N ASN A 404 -7.55 13.80 -5.10
CA ASN A 404 -7.27 13.93 -6.53
C ASN A 404 -7.75 12.70 -7.30
N LYS A 405 -7.85 12.85 -8.62
CA LYS A 405 -8.29 11.77 -9.51
C LYS A 405 -7.10 11.03 -10.15
N GLY A 406 -5.89 11.24 -9.63
CA GLY A 406 -4.63 10.66 -10.13
C GLY A 406 -4.08 11.38 -11.37
N PHE A 407 -2.82 11.10 -11.70
CA PHE A 407 -2.09 11.66 -12.84
C PHE A 407 -2.22 13.18 -12.99
N GLY A 408 -2.23 13.90 -11.87
CA GLY A 408 -2.33 15.36 -11.85
C GLY A 408 -3.71 15.92 -12.16
N TYR A 409 -4.76 15.12 -12.10
CA TYR A 409 -6.10 15.63 -12.27
C TYR A 409 -6.74 15.95 -10.91
N ILE A 410 -6.89 17.25 -10.65
CA ILE A 410 -7.62 17.78 -9.49
C ILE A 410 -8.75 18.66 -10.02
N SER A 411 -9.98 18.29 -9.75
CA SER A 411 -11.14 19.12 -10.11
C SER A 411 -11.40 20.19 -9.07
N SER A 412 -11.98 21.32 -9.49
CA SER A 412 -12.20 22.47 -8.60
C SER A 412 -13.13 22.17 -7.43
N ASP A 413 -14.04 21.21 -7.57
CA ASP A 413 -14.96 20.76 -6.54
C ASP A 413 -14.27 20.00 -5.40
N GLN A 414 -13.01 19.58 -5.58
CA GLN A 414 -12.21 18.93 -4.55
C GLN A 414 -11.59 19.91 -3.54
N TYR A 415 -11.55 21.20 -3.86
CA TYR A 415 -11.04 22.23 -2.95
C TYR A 415 -12.14 22.67 -1.98
N THR A 416 -12.44 21.83 -1.02
CA THR A 416 -13.43 22.07 0.03
C THR A 416 -12.78 22.53 1.34
N HIS A 417 -13.59 22.99 2.29
CA HIS A 417 -13.10 23.31 3.62
C HIS A 417 -12.91 22.02 4.44
N ASN A 418 -11.66 21.63 4.65
CA ASN A 418 -11.28 20.40 5.34
C ASN A 418 -10.23 20.64 6.43
N LEU A 419 -9.80 19.58 7.10
CA LEU A 419 -8.83 19.59 8.19
C LEU A 419 -7.42 19.12 7.76
N THR A 420 -7.23 18.82 6.50
CA THR A 420 -5.99 18.21 5.99
C THR A 420 -4.76 19.07 6.27
N GLN A 421 -4.90 20.40 6.35
CA GLN A 421 -3.80 21.29 6.75
C GLN A 421 -3.27 20.95 8.16
N LEU A 422 -4.18 20.69 9.12
CA LEU A 422 -3.77 20.29 10.48
C LEU A 422 -3.11 18.91 10.48
N GLU A 423 -3.61 17.99 9.68
CA GLU A 423 -2.99 16.67 9.51
C GLU A 423 -1.57 16.78 8.95
N VAL A 424 -1.35 17.63 7.93
CA VAL A 424 -0.02 17.93 7.40
C VAL A 424 0.88 18.53 8.47
N LEU A 425 0.41 19.50 9.25
CA LEU A 425 1.19 20.09 10.33
C LEU A 425 1.56 19.06 11.41
N ASN A 426 0.65 18.13 11.72
CA ASN A 426 0.91 17.05 12.67
C ASN A 426 2.03 16.13 12.18
N VAL A 427 1.94 15.66 10.94
CA VAL A 427 2.92 14.76 10.34
C VAL A 427 4.27 15.46 10.15
N LEU A 428 4.25 16.71 9.72
CA LEU A 428 5.47 17.51 9.58
C LEU A 428 6.17 17.71 10.92
N ALA A 429 5.40 17.99 11.99
CA ALA A 429 5.99 18.09 13.33
C ALA A 429 6.63 16.76 13.77
N GLU A 430 5.97 15.63 13.50
CA GLU A 430 6.51 14.30 13.80
C GLU A 430 7.78 14.02 13.00
N TYR A 431 7.76 14.30 11.69
CA TYR A 431 8.90 14.15 10.81
C TYR A 431 10.11 14.94 11.31
N LEU A 432 9.93 16.24 11.59
CA LEU A 432 11.01 17.12 12.08
C LEU A 432 11.53 16.68 13.45
N MET A 433 10.63 16.23 14.33
CA MET A 433 11.02 15.74 15.65
C MET A 433 11.90 14.47 15.55
N ARG A 434 11.61 13.59 14.58
CA ARG A 434 12.34 12.32 14.39
C ARG A 434 13.65 12.49 13.64
N THR A 435 13.66 13.35 12.65
CA THR A 435 14.81 13.47 11.73
C THR A 435 15.75 14.62 12.04
N GLY A 436 15.24 15.68 12.67
CA GLY A 436 15.96 16.95 12.79
C GLY A 436 16.18 17.66 11.45
N ASP A 437 15.51 17.25 10.37
CA ASP A 437 15.68 17.81 9.02
C ASP A 437 14.95 19.15 8.86
N TYR A 438 15.42 20.18 9.58
CA TYR A 438 14.85 21.52 9.47
C TYR A 438 15.16 22.21 8.14
N GLU A 439 16.12 21.74 7.36
CA GLU A 439 16.41 22.26 6.02
C GLU A 439 15.24 22.01 5.06
N PHE A 440 14.40 21.01 5.32
CA PHE A 440 13.18 20.77 4.57
C PHE A 440 12.29 22.02 4.50
N LEU A 441 12.25 22.84 5.53
CA LEU A 441 11.43 24.06 5.56
C LEU A 441 11.85 25.10 4.50
N ASP A 442 13.09 25.08 4.06
CA ASP A 442 13.63 25.97 3.03
C ASP A 442 13.53 25.39 1.61
N GLU A 443 13.08 24.13 1.46
CA GLU A 443 12.91 23.54 0.13
C GLU A 443 11.85 24.26 -0.70
N TRP A 444 12.10 24.32 -2.01
CA TRP A 444 11.18 24.89 -2.99
C TRP A 444 10.45 23.76 -3.72
N LEU A 445 9.13 23.78 -3.70
CA LEU A 445 8.28 22.79 -4.34
C LEU A 445 7.59 23.41 -5.54
N THR A 446 7.64 22.71 -6.67
CA THR A 446 6.76 23.04 -7.81
C THR A 446 5.34 22.66 -7.42
N VAL A 447 4.40 23.61 -7.45
CA VAL A 447 3.02 23.40 -7.02
C VAL A 447 2.09 23.17 -8.22
N TYR A 448 0.93 22.60 -7.94
CA TYR A 448 -0.10 22.31 -8.94
C TYR A 448 -0.69 23.59 -9.56
N PRO A 449 -0.95 23.66 -10.88
CA PRO A 449 -0.57 22.64 -11.87
C PRO A 449 0.93 22.72 -12.21
N MET A 450 1.59 21.55 -12.19
CA MET A 450 3.05 21.44 -12.33
C MET A 450 3.60 22.09 -13.62
N GLU A 451 2.78 22.13 -14.68
CA GLU A 451 3.15 22.69 -15.99
C GLU A 451 3.36 24.19 -15.97
N ARG A 452 2.82 24.88 -15.00
CA ARG A 452 3.04 26.32 -14.85
C ARG A 452 4.43 26.65 -14.32
N GLY A 453 5.11 25.65 -13.72
CA GLY A 453 6.42 25.83 -13.11
C GLY A 453 6.41 26.78 -11.91
N GLU A 454 5.24 27.03 -11.30
CA GLU A 454 5.14 27.83 -10.09
C GLU A 454 5.80 27.10 -8.92
N VAL A 455 6.66 27.83 -8.20
CA VAL A 455 7.39 27.27 -7.06
C VAL A 455 7.08 28.02 -5.78
N GLN A 456 7.01 27.28 -4.67
CA GLN A 456 6.79 27.84 -3.33
C GLN A 456 7.70 27.14 -2.33
N SER A 457 8.23 27.89 -1.36
CA SER A 457 8.97 27.25 -0.25
C SER A 457 7.99 26.55 0.69
N VAL A 458 8.46 25.46 1.31
CA VAL A 458 7.67 24.73 2.32
C VAL A 458 7.19 25.68 3.43
N LYS A 459 8.06 26.59 3.91
CA LYS A 459 7.68 27.59 4.91
C LYS A 459 6.57 28.54 4.42
N SER A 460 6.58 28.97 3.16
CA SER A 460 5.51 29.80 2.60
C SER A 460 4.18 29.04 2.52
N ILE A 461 4.21 27.75 2.21
CA ILE A 461 3.03 26.90 2.24
C ILE A 461 2.47 26.79 3.68
N ILE A 462 3.34 26.58 4.66
CA ILE A 462 2.98 26.54 6.09
C ILE A 462 2.32 27.86 6.54
N GLU A 463 2.87 29.01 6.14
CA GLU A 463 2.29 30.32 6.46
C GLU A 463 0.86 30.45 5.89
N ARG A 464 0.61 29.94 4.69
CA ARG A 464 -0.73 29.89 4.10
C ARG A 464 -1.68 28.95 4.85
N TYR A 465 -1.21 27.79 5.28
CA TYR A 465 -2.00 26.90 6.12
C TYR A 465 -2.42 27.59 7.42
N PHE A 466 -1.51 28.31 8.05
CA PHE A 466 -1.82 29.06 9.24
C PHE A 466 -2.88 30.16 8.99
N ILE A 467 -2.73 30.94 7.91
CA ILE A 467 -3.70 31.97 7.53
C ILE A 467 -5.06 31.33 7.27
N TYR A 468 -5.10 30.21 6.54
CA TYR A 468 -6.33 29.49 6.27
C TYR A 468 -7.00 28.98 7.55
N ILE A 469 -6.24 28.31 8.43
CA ILE A 469 -6.76 27.78 9.70
C ILE A 469 -7.30 28.92 10.58
N ARG A 470 -6.59 30.03 10.65
CA ARG A 470 -6.96 31.18 11.46
C ARG A 470 -8.22 31.90 10.96
N ASP A 471 -8.30 32.12 9.66
CA ASP A 471 -9.27 33.04 9.09
C ASP A 471 -10.54 32.37 8.54
N LYS A 472 -10.44 31.11 8.12
CA LYS A 472 -11.49 30.41 7.37
C LYS A 472 -11.95 29.10 7.96
N ALA A 473 -11.20 28.52 8.87
CA ALA A 473 -11.60 27.24 9.43
C ALA A 473 -12.79 27.42 10.39
N TYR A 474 -13.90 26.78 10.06
CA TYR A 474 -15.04 26.69 10.99
C TYR A 474 -14.63 25.83 12.19
N VAL A 475 -14.73 26.39 13.39
CA VAL A 475 -14.33 25.67 14.61
C VAL A 475 -15.43 24.69 15.01
N SER A 476 -15.37 23.48 14.46
CA SER A 476 -16.13 22.33 14.96
C SER A 476 -15.50 21.79 16.25
N ALA A 477 -16.21 20.92 16.93
CA ALA A 477 -15.68 20.20 18.09
C ALA A 477 -14.39 19.46 17.76
N THR A 478 -14.40 18.66 16.70
CA THR A 478 -13.26 17.89 16.20
C THR A 478 -12.07 18.78 15.87
N MET A 479 -12.32 19.88 15.19
CA MET A 479 -11.27 20.84 14.86
C MET A 479 -10.61 21.43 16.11
N SER A 480 -11.39 21.76 17.13
CA SER A 480 -10.85 22.30 18.38
C SER A 480 -9.89 21.34 19.07
N SER A 481 -10.26 20.06 19.16
CA SER A 481 -9.40 19.03 19.75
C SER A 481 -8.13 18.82 18.94
N MET A 482 -8.26 18.76 17.62
CA MET A 482 -7.14 18.61 16.70
C MET A 482 -6.18 19.82 16.79
N GLN A 483 -6.69 21.04 16.79
CA GLN A 483 -5.88 22.24 16.97
C GLN A 483 -5.11 22.22 18.31
N ALA A 484 -5.80 21.88 19.40
CA ALA A 484 -5.19 21.82 20.72
C ALA A 484 -4.09 20.74 20.83
N ALA A 485 -4.20 19.64 20.11
CA ALA A 485 -3.18 18.59 20.09
C ALA A 485 -2.01 18.92 19.14
N VAL A 486 -2.30 19.43 17.96
CA VAL A 486 -1.32 19.57 16.87
C VAL A 486 -0.53 20.88 16.97
N LEU A 487 -1.20 22.01 17.21
CA LEU A 487 -0.56 23.31 17.12
C LEU A 487 0.59 23.51 18.13
N PRO A 488 0.49 23.12 19.41
CA PRO A 488 1.61 23.23 20.36
C PRO A 488 2.82 22.38 19.94
N LYS A 489 2.57 21.16 19.46
CA LYS A 489 3.61 20.25 18.98
C LYS A 489 4.34 20.84 17.76
N PHE A 490 3.59 21.35 16.80
CA PHE A 490 4.12 21.96 15.60
C PHE A 490 4.91 23.24 15.92
N LEU A 491 4.37 24.12 16.76
CA LEU A 491 5.01 25.36 17.18
C LEU A 491 6.35 25.12 17.88
N ASP A 492 6.45 24.08 18.72
CA ASP A 492 7.72 23.69 19.35
C ASP A 492 8.80 23.37 18.29
N GLN A 493 8.44 22.64 17.25
CA GLN A 493 9.38 22.33 16.15
C GLN A 493 9.74 23.57 15.35
N MET A 494 8.80 24.49 15.11
CA MET A 494 9.08 25.74 14.41
C MET A 494 10.03 26.64 15.20
N LYS A 495 9.85 26.75 16.51
CA LYS A 495 10.78 27.48 17.39
C LYS A 495 12.19 26.86 17.36
N LYS A 496 12.29 25.54 17.42
CA LYS A 496 13.57 24.84 17.34
C LYS A 496 14.27 25.02 15.99
N SER A 497 13.52 25.12 14.92
CA SER A 497 14.06 25.29 13.57
C SER A 497 14.75 26.63 13.36
N GLY A 498 14.24 27.70 13.98
CA GLY A 498 14.68 29.08 13.74
C GLY A 498 14.48 29.57 12.30
N LYS A 499 13.69 28.89 11.48
CA LYS A 499 13.52 29.17 10.03
C LYS A 499 12.37 30.13 9.71
N LEU A 500 11.43 30.35 10.64
CA LEU A 500 10.30 31.26 10.48
C LEU A 500 10.56 32.59 11.19
N SER A 501 9.90 33.66 10.72
CA SER A 501 10.06 34.98 11.33
C SER A 501 9.53 35.04 12.76
N ALA A 502 10.09 35.94 13.58
CA ALA A 502 9.65 36.12 14.95
C ALA A 502 8.17 36.57 15.01
N GLU A 503 7.75 37.43 14.07
CA GLU A 503 6.36 37.90 13.95
C GLU A 503 5.40 36.75 13.66
N PHE A 504 5.80 35.82 12.76
CA PHE A 504 5.00 34.64 12.47
C PHE A 504 4.88 33.73 13.70
N ILE A 505 5.99 33.45 14.36
CA ILE A 505 6.01 32.62 15.57
C ILE A 505 5.14 33.22 16.68
N ASP A 506 5.18 34.54 16.88
CA ASP A 506 4.35 35.24 17.88
C ASP A 506 2.86 35.15 17.52
N ALA A 507 2.49 35.38 16.24
CA ALA A 507 1.13 35.26 15.78
C ALA A 507 0.60 33.82 15.92
N PHE A 508 1.44 32.84 15.59
CA PHE A 508 1.11 31.43 15.72
C PHE A 508 0.96 31.01 17.18
N GLN A 509 1.82 31.50 18.08
CA GLN A 509 1.71 31.27 19.52
C GLN A 509 0.37 31.80 20.08
N LYS A 510 0.03 33.06 19.78
CA LYS A 510 -1.22 33.68 20.23
C LYS A 510 -2.47 32.91 19.77
N TYR A 511 -2.41 32.38 18.54
CA TYR A 511 -3.50 31.56 18.02
C TYR A 511 -3.56 30.19 18.72
N THR A 512 -2.40 29.57 18.93
CA THR A 512 -2.28 28.29 19.64
C THR A 512 -2.83 28.40 21.07
N ASP A 513 -2.47 29.47 21.80
CA ASP A 513 -2.94 29.69 23.17
C ASP A 513 -4.47 29.82 23.22
N LYS A 514 -5.07 30.54 22.27
CA LYS A 514 -6.53 30.66 22.14
C LYS A 514 -7.18 29.31 21.82
N ALA A 515 -6.59 28.52 20.95
CA ALA A 515 -7.10 27.19 20.59
C ALA A 515 -7.10 26.26 21.80
N VAL A 516 -6.03 26.29 22.61
CA VAL A 516 -5.91 25.53 23.86
C VAL A 516 -6.91 26.01 24.91
N GLU A 517 -7.05 27.33 25.08
CA GLU A 517 -8.03 27.92 26.00
C GLU A 517 -9.47 27.51 25.60
N HIS A 518 -9.80 27.61 24.32
CA HIS A 518 -11.11 27.20 23.81
C HIS A 518 -11.37 25.72 24.06
N PHE A 519 -10.37 24.86 23.80
CA PHE A 519 -10.46 23.44 24.08
C PHE A 519 -10.73 23.17 25.57
N ASN A 520 -9.98 23.81 26.48
CA ASN A 520 -10.12 23.63 27.91
C ASN A 520 -11.47 24.13 28.47
N SER A 521 -12.15 25.04 27.76
CA SER A 521 -13.47 25.56 28.17
C SER A 521 -14.62 24.62 27.79
N ARG A 522 -14.39 23.56 27.06
CA ARG A 522 -15.43 22.63 26.59
C ARG A 522 -15.71 21.53 27.61
N ASN A 523 -16.97 21.12 27.67
CA ASN A 523 -17.46 20.09 28.55
C ASN A 523 -17.77 18.77 27.82
N GLU A 524 -17.72 18.78 26.48
CA GLU A 524 -18.07 17.62 25.65
C GLU A 524 -17.04 17.41 24.54
N TYR A 525 -16.76 16.15 24.22
CA TYR A 525 -15.86 15.71 23.16
C TYR A 525 -16.61 14.81 22.19
N ALA A 526 -16.38 15.00 20.90
CA ALA A 526 -16.92 14.10 19.89
C ALA A 526 -16.08 12.82 19.81
N SER A 527 -16.69 11.70 19.40
CA SER A 527 -15.98 10.42 19.22
C SER A 527 -14.82 10.53 18.20
N ALA A 528 -14.98 11.36 17.17
CA ALA A 528 -13.92 11.64 16.20
C ALA A 528 -12.70 12.37 16.79
N ASP A 529 -12.83 12.94 17.99
CA ASP A 529 -11.77 13.70 18.67
C ASP A 529 -10.83 12.81 19.47
N ILE A 530 -11.27 11.60 19.82
CA ILE A 530 -10.60 10.71 20.78
C ILE A 530 -9.14 10.54 20.43
N GLN A 531 -8.83 10.34 19.16
CA GLN A 531 -7.46 10.16 18.69
C GLN A 531 -6.54 11.34 19.06
N TYR A 532 -7.00 12.58 18.86
CA TYR A 532 -6.22 13.78 19.16
C TYR A 532 -6.17 14.06 20.65
N LEU A 533 -7.23 13.75 21.36
CA LEU A 533 -7.31 13.86 22.80
C LEU A 533 -6.31 12.92 23.50
N LEU A 534 -6.22 11.69 23.05
CA LEU A 534 -5.28 10.72 23.61
C LEU A 534 -3.81 11.08 23.34
N GLU A 535 -3.50 11.74 22.23
CA GLU A 535 -2.14 12.24 21.93
C GLU A 535 -1.83 13.57 22.62
N SER A 536 -2.85 14.33 23.02
CA SER A 536 -2.67 15.64 23.61
C SER A 536 -1.96 15.56 24.96
N LYS A 537 -1.01 16.46 25.19
CA LYS A 537 -0.39 16.68 26.51
C LYS A 537 -1.26 17.53 27.43
N LEU A 538 -2.39 18.04 26.96
CA LEU A 538 -3.28 18.93 27.71
C LEU A 538 -4.15 18.15 28.72
N LEU A 539 -4.38 16.86 28.48
CA LEU A 539 -5.18 16.01 29.32
C LEU A 539 -4.30 15.14 30.23
N THR A 540 -4.74 14.99 31.47
CA THR A 540 -4.14 14.02 32.39
C THR A 540 -4.48 12.60 31.96
N ASN A 541 -3.68 11.62 32.40
CA ASN A 541 -3.95 10.22 32.11
C ASN A 541 -5.31 9.75 32.65
N SER A 542 -5.82 10.31 33.75
CA SER A 542 -7.16 10.02 34.25
C SER A 542 -8.23 10.51 33.26
N GLN A 543 -8.14 11.77 32.82
CA GLN A 543 -9.10 12.32 31.85
C GLN A 543 -9.11 11.56 30.52
N LYS A 544 -7.93 11.18 30.03
CA LYS A 544 -7.82 10.35 28.83
C LYS A 544 -8.49 8.97 29.02
N ARG A 545 -8.36 8.38 30.19
CA ARG A 545 -9.01 7.11 30.53
C ARG A 545 -10.53 7.27 30.56
N ASP A 546 -11.05 8.32 31.21
CA ASP A 546 -12.49 8.59 31.27
C ASP A 546 -13.10 8.75 29.88
N ILE A 547 -12.41 9.48 28.98
CA ILE A 547 -12.84 9.67 27.58
C ILE A 547 -12.86 8.32 26.84
N LEU A 548 -11.84 7.50 27.03
CA LEU A 548 -11.76 6.18 26.41
C LEU A 548 -12.86 5.26 26.89
N ASP A 549 -13.10 5.22 28.21
CA ASP A 549 -14.16 4.40 28.82
C ASP A 549 -15.55 4.84 28.34
N GLU A 550 -15.78 6.14 28.22
CA GLU A 550 -17.02 6.69 27.65
C GLU A 550 -17.21 6.30 26.18
N ALA A 551 -16.17 6.40 25.36
CA ALA A 551 -16.21 6.01 23.96
C ALA A 551 -16.50 4.51 23.79
N MET A 552 -15.91 3.67 24.65
CA MET A 552 -16.15 2.24 24.67
C MET A 552 -17.60 1.91 25.05
N ASN A 553 -18.11 2.55 26.08
CA ASN A 553 -19.48 2.33 26.57
C ASN A 553 -20.54 2.76 25.54
N LYS A 554 -20.24 3.78 24.73
CA LYS A 554 -21.12 4.23 23.64
C LYS A 554 -21.05 3.35 22.38
N GLY A 555 -20.23 2.31 22.36
CA GLY A 555 -20.02 1.46 21.20
C GLY A 555 -19.29 2.16 20.02
N SER A 556 -18.71 3.33 20.31
CA SER A 556 -17.92 4.08 19.33
C SER A 556 -16.55 3.45 19.03
N VAL A 557 -16.23 2.37 19.74
CA VAL A 557 -14.96 1.65 19.68
C VAL A 557 -15.22 0.16 19.53
N ASP A 558 -14.71 -0.48 18.51
CA ASP A 558 -14.74 -1.94 18.40
C ASP A 558 -13.59 -2.56 19.23
N MET A 559 -13.92 -2.99 20.43
CA MET A 559 -12.97 -3.61 21.36
C MET A 559 -12.36 -4.92 20.84
N ARG A 560 -12.99 -5.55 19.86
CA ARG A 560 -12.43 -6.77 19.23
C ARG A 560 -11.21 -6.43 18.38
N ALA A 561 -11.15 -5.21 17.87
CA ALA A 561 -9.98 -4.70 17.15
C ALA A 561 -8.82 -4.32 18.10
N ILE A 562 -9.06 -4.23 19.41
CA ILE A 562 -8.08 -3.78 20.40
C ILE A 562 -8.04 -4.73 21.60
N PRO A 563 -7.52 -5.95 21.46
CA PRO A 563 -7.37 -6.86 22.58
C PRO A 563 -6.47 -6.24 23.66
N GLY A 564 -6.95 -6.27 24.91
CA GLY A 564 -6.19 -5.83 26.06
C GLY A 564 -6.23 -4.35 26.41
N LEU A 565 -7.06 -3.55 25.73
CA LEU A 565 -7.21 -2.13 26.07
C LEU A 565 -7.69 -1.90 27.50
N SER A 566 -8.49 -2.81 28.05
CA SER A 566 -8.98 -2.77 29.43
C SER A 566 -7.88 -2.87 30.50
N SER A 567 -6.67 -3.28 30.14
CA SER A 567 -5.51 -3.43 31.05
C SER A 567 -4.45 -2.34 30.86
N PHE A 568 -4.69 -1.34 30.04
CA PHE A 568 -3.70 -0.33 29.67
C PHE A 568 -3.62 0.81 30.69
N ASP A 569 -2.54 0.85 31.46
CA ASP A 569 -2.22 1.96 32.36
C ASP A 569 -1.43 3.11 31.69
N GLY A 570 -0.95 2.92 30.47
CA GLY A 570 -0.16 3.89 29.72
C GLY A 570 -0.90 4.41 28.49
N ILE A 571 -1.71 5.46 28.67
CA ILE A 571 -2.50 6.07 27.59
C ILE A 571 -1.61 6.78 26.55
N GLU A 572 -0.33 7.01 26.83
CA GLU A 572 0.63 7.55 25.87
C GLU A 572 0.93 6.60 24.70
N ALA A 573 0.70 5.30 24.88
CA ALA A 573 0.70 4.34 23.78
C ALA A 573 -0.55 4.42 22.89
N SER A 574 -1.43 5.32 23.16
CA SER A 574 -2.79 5.37 22.61
C SER A 574 -2.93 6.01 21.25
N SER A 575 -1.88 6.63 20.71
CA SER A 575 -1.84 6.93 19.28
C SER A 575 -1.98 5.66 18.42
N LEU A 576 -1.58 4.51 18.97
CA LEU A 576 -1.82 3.18 18.46
C LEU A 576 -3.28 2.86 18.20
N PHE A 577 -4.09 3.24 19.15
CA PHE A 577 -5.49 2.89 19.15
C PHE A 577 -6.32 3.85 18.30
N ARG A 578 -5.71 4.92 17.90
CA ARG A 578 -6.28 5.98 17.14
C ARG A 578 -7.05 5.51 15.91
N THR A 579 -6.48 4.62 15.15
CA THR A 579 -7.07 4.13 13.91
C THR A 579 -7.97 2.93 14.13
N LEU A 580 -7.60 2.06 15.06
CA LEU A 580 -8.41 0.90 15.45
C LEU A 580 -9.78 1.32 15.99
N ILE A 581 -9.83 2.46 16.64
CA ILE A 581 -11.03 3.01 17.27
C ILE A 581 -12.01 3.62 16.26
N LEU A 582 -11.52 4.23 15.20
CA LEU A 582 -12.32 5.09 14.35
C LEU A 582 -12.91 4.41 13.11
N LYS A 583 -12.62 3.14 12.85
CA LYS A 583 -13.07 2.45 11.64
C LYS A 583 -13.87 1.21 11.93
N ASN A 584 -15.20 1.38 11.94
CA ASN A 584 -16.16 0.26 11.91
C ASN A 584 -16.17 -0.53 10.58
N ASP A 585 -15.48 -0.05 9.55
CA ASP A 585 -15.38 -0.69 8.23
C ASP A 585 -14.05 -1.45 8.06
N ALA A 586 -13.56 -2.06 9.12
CA ALA A 586 -12.23 -2.66 9.23
C ALA A 586 -11.95 -3.86 8.31
N SER A 587 -12.90 -4.34 7.52
CA SER A 587 -12.67 -5.50 6.65
C SER A 587 -11.75 -5.22 5.44
N ASP A 588 -11.67 -3.96 5.00
CA ASP A 588 -10.91 -3.59 3.80
C ASP A 588 -9.60 -2.83 4.08
N ASP A 589 -9.31 -2.51 5.33
CA ASP A 589 -8.19 -1.64 5.74
C ASP A 589 -6.99 -2.38 6.36
N ALA A 590 -6.72 -3.62 5.96
CA ALA A 590 -5.62 -4.43 6.49
C ALA A 590 -4.25 -3.71 6.43
N ASP A 591 -4.00 -2.93 5.39
CA ASP A 591 -2.74 -2.22 5.20
C ASP A 591 -2.56 -1.04 6.15
N ILE A 592 -3.65 -0.35 6.48
CA ILE A 592 -3.64 0.73 7.47
C ILE A 592 -3.35 0.16 8.85
N MET A 593 -3.93 -1.00 9.17
CA MET A 593 -3.66 -1.69 10.43
C MET A 593 -2.19 -2.08 10.57
N ASP A 594 -1.59 -2.55 9.49
CA ASP A 594 -0.17 -2.89 9.46
C ASP A 594 0.72 -1.67 9.70
N ALA A 595 0.36 -0.57 9.10
CA ALA A 595 1.02 0.69 9.29
C ALA A 595 0.97 1.17 10.74
N TRP A 596 -0.20 1.12 11.37
CA TRP A 596 -0.37 1.51 12.77
C TRP A 596 0.31 0.55 13.73
N THR A 597 0.43 -0.72 13.41
CA THR A 597 1.21 -1.67 14.17
C THR A 597 2.66 -1.23 14.31
N ILE A 598 3.27 -0.80 13.22
CA ILE A 598 4.65 -0.30 13.23
C ILE A 598 4.79 0.98 14.05
N TYR A 599 3.93 1.96 13.81
CA TYR A 599 3.95 3.23 14.54
C TYR A 599 3.86 3.00 16.04
N SER A 600 2.97 2.15 16.45
CA SER A 600 2.72 1.80 17.83
C SER A 600 3.87 1.11 18.50
N TYR A 601 4.49 0.17 17.82
CA TYR A 601 5.64 -0.53 18.33
C TYR A 601 6.75 0.45 18.71
N PHE A 602 7.04 1.42 17.85
CA PHE A 602 8.06 2.43 18.14
C PHE A 602 7.63 3.39 19.25
N ARG A 603 6.36 3.81 19.30
CA ARG A 603 5.86 4.71 20.35
C ARG A 603 5.82 4.05 21.73
N ILE A 604 5.57 2.75 21.82
CA ILE A 604 5.62 2.03 23.09
C ILE A 604 7.06 1.86 23.60
N LYS A 605 8.04 1.75 22.71
CA LYS A 605 9.43 1.59 23.12
C LYS A 605 10.09 2.88 23.60
N GLU A 606 9.59 4.03 23.20
CA GLU A 606 10.01 5.35 23.72
C GLU A 606 9.35 5.68 25.06
#